data_2f64a84fca227751e4ee3d317f6e717a
#
_entry.id   2f64a84fca227751e4ee3d317f6e717a
#
_cell.length_a   1.000
_cell.length_b   1.000
_cell.length_c   1.000
_cell.angle_alpha   90.00
_cell.angle_beta   90.00
_cell.angle_gamma   90.00
#
_symmetry.space_group_name_H-M   'P 1'
#
loop_
_entity.id
_entity.type
_entity.pdbx_description
1 polymer ?
#
loop_
_entity_poly.entity_id
_entity_poly.type
_entity_poly.pdbx_seq_one_letter_code
_entity_poly.pdbx_strand_id
1 'polypeptide(L)'
;MSDNTMITVYPFDSALYTYYESPFMHKIDPQNLATLGKEDMGRKGLVSQAAHPHWDREGNMFTLGLRLSLTGPRYTITKFKKGEGDRRRSLPQRGVKVGDIPCSNSFFPSYMHSFAITDHWIVVIEQPLVVSRGKTCQIFTQPIFSTQSSR
;
A
#
# COMPACT_ATOMS: atom_id res chain seq x y z
N MET A 1 -16.26 -3.03 -6.12
CA MET A 1 -15.11 -3.45 -5.29
C MET A 1 -15.56 -3.36 -3.85
N SER A 2 -15.33 -4.41 -3.06
CA SER A 2 -15.69 -4.41 -1.63
C SER A 2 -14.79 -3.42 -0.87
N ASP A 3 -15.33 -2.72 0.12
CA ASP A 3 -14.57 -1.90 1.07
C ASP A 3 -14.39 -2.60 2.43
N ASN A 4 -14.70 -3.88 2.50
CA ASN A 4 -14.49 -4.71 3.68
C ASN A 4 -12.99 -4.96 3.88
N THR A 5 -12.43 -4.45 5.01
CA THR A 5 -11.00 -4.48 5.32
C THR A 5 -10.74 -5.49 6.44
N MET A 6 -10.54 -6.76 6.05
CA MET A 6 -10.58 -7.91 6.96
C MET A 6 -9.23 -8.62 7.17
N ILE A 7 -8.12 -8.12 6.59
CA ILE A 7 -6.86 -8.88 6.65
C ILE A 7 -6.07 -8.55 7.90
N THR A 8 -5.77 -7.26 8.14
CA THR A 8 -4.93 -6.84 9.26
C THR A 8 -5.41 -5.54 9.88
N VAL A 9 -4.99 -5.33 11.13
CA VAL A 9 -5.21 -4.09 11.90
C VAL A 9 -3.87 -3.62 12.44
N TYR A 10 -3.52 -2.37 12.16
CA TYR A 10 -2.27 -1.78 12.63
C TYR A 10 -2.47 -0.43 13.30
N PRO A 11 -1.72 -0.16 14.38
CA PRO A 11 -1.70 1.16 15.00
C PRO A 11 -0.87 2.15 14.18
N PHE A 12 -1.38 3.36 14.02
CA PHE A 12 -0.61 4.49 13.52
C PHE A 12 -1.11 5.80 14.15
N ASP A 13 -0.18 6.56 14.75
CA ASP A 13 -0.47 7.70 15.62
C ASP A 13 -1.43 7.32 16.76
N SER A 14 -2.60 7.94 16.84
CA SER A 14 -3.60 7.72 17.89
C SER A 14 -4.80 6.86 17.45
N ALA A 15 -4.69 6.14 16.35
CA ALA A 15 -5.78 5.34 15.81
C ALA A 15 -5.31 3.96 15.37
N LEU A 16 -6.25 3.04 15.20
CA LEU A 16 -6.03 1.79 14.49
C LEU A 16 -6.51 1.96 13.04
N TYR A 17 -5.85 1.27 12.13
CA TYR A 17 -6.24 1.20 10.73
C TYR A 17 -6.38 -0.25 10.30
N THR A 18 -7.52 -0.57 9.71
CA THR A 18 -7.76 -1.89 9.13
C THR A 18 -7.33 -1.88 7.67
N TYR A 19 -6.73 -2.97 7.23
CA TYR A 19 -6.18 -3.10 5.88
C TYR A 19 -6.75 -4.28 5.12
N TYR A 20 -6.79 -4.10 3.81
CA TYR A 20 -7.11 -5.11 2.81
C TYR A 20 -6.35 -4.75 1.52
N GLU A 21 -6.32 -5.66 0.54
CA GLU A 21 -5.67 -5.42 -0.75
C GLU A 21 -6.52 -4.59 -1.73
N SER A 22 -7.41 -3.77 -1.18
CA SER A 22 -8.16 -2.73 -1.87
C SER A 22 -7.57 -1.34 -1.54
N PRO A 23 -7.94 -0.27 -2.25
CA PRO A 23 -7.48 1.07 -1.89
C PRO A 23 -8.14 1.63 -0.62
N PHE A 24 -9.01 0.87 0.02
CA PHE A 24 -9.76 1.33 1.20
C PHE A 24 -9.15 0.83 2.49
N MET A 25 -9.26 1.65 3.54
CA MET A 25 -8.94 1.35 4.93
C MET A 25 -10.03 1.93 5.81
N HIS A 26 -10.20 1.41 7.03
CA HIS A 26 -11.03 2.05 8.03
C HIS A 26 -10.19 2.50 9.21
N LYS A 27 -10.47 3.71 9.67
CA LYS A 27 -9.92 4.27 10.89
C LYS A 27 -10.79 3.85 12.06
N ILE A 28 -10.20 3.27 13.08
CA ILE A 28 -10.86 2.67 14.24
C ILE A 28 -10.36 3.36 15.52
N ASP A 29 -11.28 3.63 16.43
CA ASP A 29 -10.95 4.10 17.77
C ASP A 29 -10.36 2.94 18.60
N PRO A 30 -9.13 3.07 19.12
CA PRO A 30 -8.52 2.00 19.92
C PRO A 30 -9.19 1.76 21.28
N GLN A 31 -9.99 2.69 21.79
CA GLN A 31 -10.61 2.56 23.11
C GLN A 31 -11.91 1.75 23.07
N ASN A 32 -12.72 1.93 22.04
CA ASN A 32 -14.05 1.34 21.97
C ASN A 32 -14.32 0.58 20.68
N LEU A 33 -13.30 0.51 19.78
CA LEU A 33 -13.34 -0.14 18.48
C LEU A 33 -14.38 0.42 17.50
N ALA A 34 -14.88 1.63 17.75
CA ALA A 34 -15.80 2.29 16.84
C ALA A 34 -15.10 2.68 15.53
N THR A 35 -15.77 2.51 14.41
CA THR A 35 -15.29 3.00 13.12
C THR A 35 -15.41 4.52 13.07
N LEU A 36 -14.28 5.22 13.03
CA LEU A 36 -14.19 6.68 12.97
C LEU A 36 -14.34 7.21 11.56
N GLY A 37 -14.02 6.40 10.55
CA GLY A 37 -14.14 6.82 9.17
C GLY A 37 -13.50 5.84 8.18
N LYS A 38 -13.78 6.09 6.90
CA LYS A 38 -13.19 5.37 5.77
C LYS A 38 -12.12 6.23 5.13
N GLU A 39 -10.96 5.64 4.93
CA GLU A 39 -9.83 6.23 4.23
C GLU A 39 -9.72 5.63 2.82
N ASP A 40 -9.55 6.48 1.82
CA ASP A 40 -9.55 6.09 0.41
C ASP A 40 -8.23 6.48 -0.27
N MET A 41 -7.33 5.51 -0.42
CA MET A 41 -6.06 5.66 -1.14
C MET A 41 -6.24 5.77 -2.66
N GLY A 42 -7.42 5.45 -3.18
CA GLY A 42 -7.78 5.71 -4.58
C GLY A 42 -7.69 7.19 -4.95
N ARG A 43 -7.85 8.09 -3.98
CA ARG A 43 -7.61 9.54 -4.13
C ARG A 43 -6.15 9.88 -4.44
N LYS A 44 -5.21 8.96 -4.16
CA LYS A 44 -3.79 9.02 -4.58
C LYS A 44 -3.53 8.26 -5.89
N GLY A 45 -4.57 7.76 -6.53
CA GLY A 45 -4.49 7.01 -7.78
C GLY A 45 -4.15 5.52 -7.60
N LEU A 46 -4.19 5.00 -6.36
CA LEU A 46 -4.00 3.58 -6.12
C LEU A 46 -5.27 2.80 -6.48
N VAL A 47 -5.10 1.67 -7.15
CA VAL A 47 -6.19 0.72 -7.46
C VAL A 47 -6.21 -0.46 -6.49
N SER A 48 -5.09 -0.74 -5.85
CA SER A 48 -4.93 -1.70 -4.75
C SER A 48 -3.74 -1.30 -3.88
N GLN A 49 -3.63 -1.89 -2.70
CA GLN A 49 -2.47 -1.75 -1.82
C GLN A 49 -2.18 -3.07 -1.10
N ALA A 50 -0.94 -3.26 -0.68
CA ALA A 50 -0.58 -4.38 0.18
C ALA A 50 -1.24 -4.21 1.57
N ALA A 51 -1.71 -5.30 2.15
CA ALA A 51 -2.36 -5.28 3.46
C ALA A 51 -1.37 -5.19 4.65
N HIS A 52 -0.07 -5.25 4.36
CA HIS A 52 1.01 -5.31 5.36
C HIS A 52 1.92 -4.08 5.23
N PRO A 53 1.59 -2.94 5.88
CA PRO A 53 2.49 -1.79 5.98
C PRO A 53 3.69 -2.14 6.86
N HIS A 54 4.79 -1.39 6.70
CA HIS A 54 6.01 -1.50 7.50
C HIS A 54 6.37 -0.16 8.13
N TRP A 55 7.15 -0.20 9.21
CA TRP A 55 7.61 0.99 9.92
C TRP A 55 9.13 1.05 9.93
N ASP A 56 9.68 2.26 9.72
CA ASP A 56 11.08 2.52 9.98
C ASP A 56 11.34 2.70 11.50
N ARG A 57 12.61 2.87 11.87
CA ARG A 57 13.02 3.06 13.29
C ARG A 57 12.45 4.33 13.90
N GLU A 58 12.10 5.31 13.09
CA GLU A 58 11.47 6.57 13.53
C GLU A 58 9.97 6.43 13.73
N GLY A 59 9.41 5.30 13.33
CA GLY A 59 7.98 4.99 13.39
C GLY A 59 7.17 5.59 12.23
N ASN A 60 7.82 6.02 11.14
CA ASN A 60 7.12 6.36 9.93
C ASN A 60 6.59 5.10 9.26
N MET A 61 5.38 5.15 8.75
CA MET A 61 4.74 4.02 8.09
C MET A 61 4.95 4.08 6.59
N PHE A 62 5.23 2.93 5.98
CA PHE A 62 5.35 2.74 4.55
C PHE A 62 4.29 1.76 4.05
N THR A 63 3.68 2.09 2.93
CA THR A 63 2.74 1.21 2.23
C THR A 63 3.15 1.03 0.79
N LEU A 64 2.83 -0.12 0.22
CA LEU A 64 3.00 -0.42 -1.19
C LEU A 64 1.63 -0.51 -1.85
N GLY A 65 1.45 0.14 -2.99
CA GLY A 65 0.21 0.06 -3.75
C GLY A 65 0.44 -0.01 -5.25
N LEU A 66 -0.54 -0.51 -5.98
CA LEU A 66 -0.56 -0.50 -7.44
C LEU A 66 -1.28 0.75 -7.92
N ARG A 67 -0.64 1.51 -8.80
CA ARG A 67 -1.19 2.69 -9.45
C ARG A 67 -1.18 2.51 -10.96
N LEU A 68 -2.25 2.94 -11.61
CA LEU A 68 -2.27 3.05 -13.07
C LEU A 68 -1.76 4.43 -13.48
N SER A 69 -0.87 4.47 -14.47
CA SER A 69 -0.35 5.71 -15.06
C SER A 69 -0.44 5.67 -16.58
N LEU A 70 -0.20 6.81 -17.23
CA LEU A 70 -0.17 6.88 -18.69
C LEU A 70 0.94 6.01 -19.31
N THR A 71 2.01 5.77 -18.56
CA THR A 71 3.14 4.93 -18.97
C THR A 71 3.00 3.46 -18.50
N GLY A 72 1.82 3.05 -18.03
CA GLY A 72 1.54 1.71 -17.55
C GLY A 72 1.38 1.62 -16.01
N PRO A 73 1.12 0.41 -15.50
CA PRO A 73 0.98 0.18 -14.07
C PRO A 73 2.32 0.33 -13.34
N ARG A 74 2.25 0.82 -12.10
CA ARG A 74 3.44 1.08 -11.26
C ARG A 74 3.17 0.67 -9.82
N TYR A 75 4.17 0.09 -9.18
CA TYR A 75 4.19 -0.12 -7.74
C TYR A 75 4.65 1.17 -7.06
N THR A 76 3.77 1.75 -6.27
CA THR A 76 4.00 3.06 -5.64
C THR A 76 4.19 2.87 -4.15
N ILE A 77 5.30 3.36 -3.62
CA ILE A 77 5.61 3.38 -2.20
C ILE A 77 5.20 4.74 -1.63
N THR A 78 4.38 4.70 -0.59
CA THR A 78 3.91 5.89 0.12
C THR A 78 4.43 5.87 1.55
N LYS A 79 5.09 6.96 1.97
CA LYS A 79 5.54 7.19 3.34
C LYS A 79 4.55 8.09 4.07
N PHE A 80 4.22 7.74 5.31
CA PHE A 80 3.43 8.53 6.24
C PHE A 80 4.30 8.83 7.45
N LYS A 81 4.61 10.10 7.68
CA LYS A 81 5.42 10.50 8.81
C LYS A 81 4.64 10.41 10.12
N LYS A 82 5.27 9.83 11.13
CA LYS A 82 4.72 9.73 12.49
C LYS A 82 4.60 11.13 13.10
N GLY A 83 3.46 11.41 13.74
CA GLY A 83 3.24 12.67 14.46
C GLY A 83 3.18 13.91 13.58
N GLU A 84 3.65 13.87 12.34
CA GLU A 84 3.56 14.98 11.40
C GLU A 84 2.21 14.98 10.67
N GLY A 85 1.53 16.05 10.80
CA GLY A 85 0.30 16.32 10.06
C GLY A 85 -0.87 16.70 10.95
N ASP A 86 -1.69 17.58 10.42
CA ASP A 86 -2.97 17.92 11.01
C ASP A 86 -3.78 16.63 11.16
N ARG A 87 -4.08 16.24 12.40
CA ARG A 87 -4.93 15.08 12.73
C ARG A 87 -6.32 15.16 12.08
N ARG A 88 -6.71 16.35 11.60
CA ARG A 88 -7.92 16.59 10.83
C ARG A 88 -7.81 16.11 9.38
N ARG A 89 -6.59 15.96 8.86
CA ARG A 89 -6.38 15.42 7.51
C ARG A 89 -6.56 13.91 7.49
N SER A 90 -7.20 13.42 6.45
CA SER A 90 -7.28 12.00 6.18
C SER A 90 -5.89 11.40 5.93
N LEU A 91 -5.69 10.14 6.24
CA LEU A 91 -4.41 9.45 6.04
C LEU A 91 -3.90 9.60 4.59
N PRO A 92 -4.73 9.40 3.54
CA PRO A 92 -4.29 9.64 2.17
C PRO A 92 -3.71 11.02 1.91
N GLN A 93 -4.24 12.08 2.54
CA GLN A 93 -3.74 13.45 2.37
C GLN A 93 -2.34 13.67 2.99
N ARG A 94 -1.96 12.85 3.96
CA ARG A 94 -0.67 12.91 4.67
C ARG A 94 0.43 12.11 3.98
N GLY A 95 0.04 11.14 3.14
CA GLY A 95 0.97 10.27 2.45
C GLY A 95 1.80 11.00 1.39
N VAL A 96 3.12 10.78 1.41
CA VAL A 96 4.08 11.28 0.42
C VAL A 96 4.58 10.10 -0.39
N LYS A 97 4.52 10.20 -1.72
CA LYS A 97 5.11 9.20 -2.60
C LYS A 97 6.64 9.29 -2.53
N VAL A 98 7.29 8.21 -2.12
CA VAL A 98 8.76 8.11 -2.00
C VAL A 98 9.39 7.16 -3.00
N GLY A 99 8.61 6.32 -3.66
CA GLY A 99 9.08 5.40 -4.70
C GLY A 99 8.00 5.08 -5.70
N ASP A 100 8.41 4.77 -6.94
CA ASP A 100 7.51 4.49 -8.04
C ASP A 100 8.21 3.55 -9.05
N ILE A 101 7.93 2.26 -8.97
CA ILE A 101 8.61 1.20 -9.71
C ILE A 101 7.70 0.77 -10.87
N PRO A 102 8.15 0.80 -12.14
CA PRO A 102 7.38 0.23 -13.24
C PRO A 102 7.15 -1.26 -13.03
N CYS A 103 5.94 -1.75 -13.29
CA CYS A 103 5.70 -3.18 -13.33
C CYS A 103 6.42 -3.79 -14.55
N SER A 104 7.08 -4.93 -14.35
CA SER A 104 7.79 -5.63 -15.44
C SER A 104 6.82 -6.07 -16.55
N ASN A 105 5.59 -6.38 -16.20
CA ASN A 105 4.53 -6.67 -17.15
C ASN A 105 3.41 -5.61 -17.05
N SER A 106 3.29 -4.79 -18.10
CA SER A 106 2.30 -3.69 -18.14
C SER A 106 0.86 -4.18 -18.32
N PHE A 107 0.64 -5.39 -18.82
CA PHE A 107 -0.71 -5.94 -19.01
C PHE A 107 -1.18 -6.75 -17.81
N PHE A 108 -0.24 -7.39 -17.11
CA PHE A 108 -0.49 -8.29 -16.00
C PHE A 108 0.43 -7.94 -14.82
N PRO A 109 0.18 -6.85 -14.11
CA PRO A 109 0.98 -6.50 -12.94
C PRO A 109 0.86 -7.59 -11.88
N SER A 110 1.95 -7.87 -11.17
CA SER A 110 1.96 -8.82 -10.07
C SER A 110 1.02 -8.37 -8.95
N TYR A 111 0.37 -9.35 -8.36
CA TYR A 111 -0.39 -9.16 -7.13
C TYR A 111 0.58 -8.97 -5.95
N MET A 112 0.52 -7.80 -5.31
CA MET A 112 1.42 -7.45 -4.22
C MET A 112 0.73 -7.61 -2.87
N HIS A 113 1.10 -8.65 -2.12
CA HIS A 113 0.62 -8.90 -0.78
C HIS A 113 1.48 -8.21 0.29
N SER A 114 2.80 -8.23 0.12
CA SER A 114 3.76 -7.67 1.05
C SER A 114 5.02 -7.17 0.33
N PHE A 115 5.89 -6.49 1.07
CA PHE A 115 7.19 -5.99 0.63
C PHE A 115 8.12 -5.97 1.87
N ALA A 116 9.37 -5.55 1.72
CA ALA A 116 10.25 -5.39 2.86
C ALA A 116 10.91 -4.01 2.86
N ILE A 117 11.31 -3.54 4.04
CA ILE A 117 12.11 -2.33 4.20
C ILE A 117 13.33 -2.62 5.07
N THR A 118 14.41 -1.91 4.78
CA THR A 118 15.60 -1.80 5.62
C THR A 118 15.89 -0.31 5.86
N ASP A 119 16.97 0.00 6.56
CA ASP A 119 17.38 1.41 6.77
C ASP A 119 17.65 2.16 5.45
N HIS A 120 18.03 1.44 4.38
CA HIS A 120 18.45 2.03 3.12
C HIS A 120 17.71 1.52 1.88
N TRP A 121 16.90 0.45 2.00
CA TRP A 121 16.29 -0.21 0.86
C TRP A 121 14.84 -0.52 1.09
N ILE A 122 14.06 -0.40 0.03
CA ILE A 122 12.72 -0.97 -0.08
C ILE A 122 12.81 -2.11 -1.08
N VAL A 123 12.43 -3.31 -0.67
CA VAL A 123 12.51 -4.52 -1.48
C VAL A 123 11.10 -4.94 -1.90
N VAL A 124 10.88 -4.95 -3.20
CA VAL A 124 9.63 -5.39 -3.82
C VAL A 124 9.93 -6.61 -4.69
N ILE A 125 9.19 -7.69 -4.47
CA ILE A 125 9.33 -8.93 -5.24
C ILE A 125 8.09 -9.09 -6.09
N GLU A 126 8.25 -9.01 -7.41
CA GLU A 126 7.17 -9.34 -8.34
C GLU A 126 6.92 -10.84 -8.33
N GLN A 127 5.78 -11.22 -7.80
CA GLN A 127 5.37 -12.62 -7.70
C GLN A 127 4.80 -13.10 -9.03
N PRO A 128 4.79 -14.43 -9.28
CA PRO A 128 4.18 -15.00 -10.48
C PRO A 128 2.65 -14.88 -10.51
N LEU A 129 2.04 -14.54 -9.37
CA LEU A 129 0.61 -14.27 -9.26
C LEU A 129 0.31 -12.88 -9.82
N VAL A 130 -0.51 -12.79 -10.86
CA VAL A 130 -0.80 -11.54 -11.55
C VAL A 130 -2.28 -11.16 -11.51
N VAL A 131 -2.54 -9.85 -11.65
CA VAL A 131 -3.89 -9.30 -11.74
C VAL A 131 -4.28 -9.17 -13.21
N SER A 132 -5.33 -9.90 -13.63
CA SER A 132 -5.90 -9.79 -14.98
C SER A 132 -7.12 -8.88 -15.00
N ARG A 133 -7.24 -8.03 -16.02
CA ARG A 133 -8.38 -7.10 -16.20
C ARG A 133 -9.74 -7.78 -16.45
N GLY A 134 -9.81 -9.07 -16.63
CA GLY A 134 -11.06 -9.75 -17.01
C GLY A 134 -11.32 -11.09 -16.35
N LYS A 135 -10.38 -11.66 -15.64
CA LYS A 135 -10.53 -12.94 -14.92
C LYS A 135 -9.63 -12.93 -13.69
N THR A 136 -10.12 -13.51 -12.62
CA THR A 136 -9.40 -13.70 -11.36
C THR A 136 -8.09 -14.45 -11.59
N CYS A 137 -6.99 -13.85 -11.17
CA CYS A 137 -5.68 -14.42 -10.87
C CYS A 137 -5.20 -15.59 -11.77
N GLN A 138 -4.24 -15.34 -12.65
CA GLN A 138 -3.46 -16.37 -13.33
C GLN A 138 -2.02 -16.40 -12.78
N ILE A 139 -1.47 -17.60 -12.56
CA ILE A 139 -0.10 -17.82 -12.08
C ILE A 139 0.83 -17.90 -13.28
N PHE A 140 1.84 -17.03 -13.37
CA PHE A 140 2.94 -17.12 -14.32
C PHE A 140 4.27 -17.31 -13.57
N THR A 141 5.13 -18.18 -14.09
CA THR A 141 6.34 -18.67 -13.42
C THR A 141 7.59 -17.90 -13.86
N GLN A 142 7.83 -16.68 -13.39
CA GLN A 142 9.19 -16.11 -13.37
C GLN A 142 9.32 -15.03 -12.27
N PRO A 143 10.23 -15.18 -11.31
CA PRO A 143 10.53 -14.15 -10.33
C PRO A 143 11.43 -13.06 -10.95
N ILE A 144 11.00 -11.81 -10.86
CA ILE A 144 11.80 -10.64 -11.22
C ILE A 144 12.02 -9.81 -9.94
N PHE A 145 13.28 -9.54 -9.61
CA PHE A 145 13.66 -8.74 -8.45
C PHE A 145 13.93 -7.31 -8.87
N SER A 146 13.36 -6.34 -8.18
CA SER A 146 13.74 -4.94 -8.27
C SER A 146 13.97 -4.34 -6.89
N THR A 147 15.08 -3.61 -6.73
CA THR A 147 15.45 -2.91 -5.50
C THR A 147 15.57 -1.41 -5.77
N GLN A 148 15.02 -0.59 -4.89
CA GLN A 148 15.20 0.86 -4.95
C GLN A 148 15.78 1.36 -3.63
N SER A 149 16.84 2.19 -3.72
CA SER A 149 17.45 2.85 -2.55
C SER A 149 16.53 3.97 -2.04
N SER A 150 16.25 3.99 -0.76
CA SER A 150 15.63 5.12 -0.07
C SER A 150 16.71 6.12 0.30
N ARG A 151 16.77 7.28 -0.35
CA ARG A 151 17.56 8.43 0.08
C ARG A 151 16.68 9.42 0.82
#